data_05e0baedb8aafc7c18768ff7082c0c4d
#
_entry.id   05e0baedb8aafc7c18768ff7082c0c4d
#
_cell.length_a   1.000
_cell.length_b   1.000
_cell.length_c   1.000
_cell.angle_alpha   90.00
_cell.angle_beta   90.00
_cell.angle_gamma   90.00
#
_symmetry.space_group_name_H-M   'P 1'
#
loop_
_entity.id
_entity.type
_entity.pdbx_description
1 polymer ?
#
loop_
_entity_poly.entity_id
_entity_poly.type
_entity_poly.pdbx_seq_one_letter_code
_entity_poly.pdbx_strand_id
1 'polypeptide(L)'
;VPVREGQGLDQEELARTLKALADPSRLSIFNILMEGVQCNCEIAERLGFSLSLISHHLRVLHEVGLVQSERDAQDARWIYHSIDREGLARLNAAMTALLDANRIQQRLPSCGPGNCRTC
;
A
#
# COMPACT_ATOMS: atom_id res chain seq x y z
N VAL A 1 20.94 1.60 -1.10
CA VAL A 1 20.85 0.67 -2.20
C VAL A 1 19.78 1.14 -3.15
N PRO A 2 20.10 1.33 -4.42
CA PRO A 2 19.07 1.75 -5.35
C PRO A 2 17.96 0.71 -5.42
N VAL A 3 16.75 1.21 -5.53
CA VAL A 3 15.61 0.34 -5.73
C VAL A 3 15.81 -0.35 -7.07
N ARG A 4 15.84 -1.65 -7.06
CA ARG A 4 15.99 -2.41 -8.28
C ARG A 4 14.63 -2.75 -8.83
N GLU A 5 14.49 -2.61 -10.12
CA GLU A 5 13.26 -2.99 -10.78
C GLU A 5 12.96 -4.46 -10.50
N GLY A 6 11.70 -4.75 -10.21
CA GLY A 6 11.26 -6.10 -9.90
C GLY A 6 11.56 -6.56 -8.49
N GLN A 7 12.23 -5.76 -7.68
CA GLN A 7 12.45 -6.09 -6.27
C GLN A 7 11.43 -5.37 -5.39
N GLY A 8 11.18 -5.94 -4.23
CA GLY A 8 10.27 -5.37 -3.27
C GLY A 8 10.84 -4.12 -2.61
N LEU A 9 10.02 -3.52 -1.77
CA LEU A 9 10.38 -2.36 -0.98
C LEU A 9 11.34 -2.75 0.14
N ASP A 10 12.17 -1.81 0.61
CA ASP A 10 12.91 -2.03 1.83
C ASP A 10 11.95 -2.03 3.02
N GLN A 11 12.45 -2.35 4.22
CA GLN A 11 11.59 -2.50 5.39
C GLN A 11 10.87 -1.22 5.78
N GLU A 12 11.53 -0.07 5.69
CA GLU A 12 10.90 1.21 6.02
C GLU A 12 9.82 1.58 5.01
N GLU A 13 10.10 1.39 3.74
CA GLU A 13 9.13 1.63 2.68
C GLU A 13 7.93 0.70 2.81
N LEU A 14 8.18 -0.57 3.11
CA LEU A 14 7.11 -1.53 3.32
C LEU A 14 6.24 -1.13 4.50
N ALA A 15 6.85 -0.72 5.61
CA ALA A 15 6.11 -0.28 6.78
C ALA A 15 5.22 0.92 6.48
N ARG A 16 5.73 1.90 5.74
CA ARG A 16 4.92 3.08 5.34
C ARG A 16 3.77 2.69 4.43
N THR A 17 4.02 1.79 3.50
CA THR A 17 2.99 1.33 2.56
C THR A 17 1.89 0.57 3.30
N LEU A 18 2.28 -0.31 4.20
CA LEU A 18 1.31 -1.04 5.02
C LEU A 18 0.51 -0.13 5.92
N LYS A 19 1.15 0.90 6.47
CA LYS A 19 0.46 1.88 7.30
C LYS A 19 -0.60 2.64 6.48
N ALA A 20 -0.27 3.00 5.25
CA ALA A 20 -1.23 3.65 4.35
C ALA A 20 -2.42 2.74 4.08
N LEU A 21 -2.20 1.45 3.89
CA LEU A 21 -3.27 0.48 3.64
C LEU A 21 -4.00 0.03 4.90
N ALA A 22 -3.47 0.30 6.08
CA ALA A 22 -4.07 -0.17 7.33
C ALA A 22 -5.31 0.64 7.77
N ASP A 23 -5.81 1.50 6.93
CA ASP A 23 -7.03 2.27 7.16
C ASP A 23 -8.17 1.65 6.35
N PRO A 24 -9.32 1.32 6.96
CA PRO A 24 -10.42 0.68 6.22
C PRO A 24 -10.91 1.48 5.02
N SER A 25 -10.94 2.80 5.13
CA SER A 25 -11.37 3.65 4.02
C SER A 25 -10.40 3.57 2.86
N ARG A 26 -9.12 3.60 3.15
CA ARG A 26 -8.10 3.49 2.09
C ARG A 26 -8.08 2.11 1.45
N LEU A 27 -8.31 1.05 2.22
CA LEU A 27 -8.48 -0.28 1.65
C LEU A 27 -9.67 -0.34 0.69
N SER A 28 -10.79 0.30 1.06
CA SER A 28 -11.95 0.37 0.20
C SER A 28 -11.65 1.11 -1.10
N ILE A 29 -10.96 2.24 -1.01
CA ILE A 29 -10.55 3.00 -2.18
C ILE A 29 -9.62 2.17 -3.08
N PHE A 30 -8.65 1.52 -2.46
CA PHE A 30 -7.73 0.65 -3.19
C PHE A 30 -8.49 -0.43 -3.96
N ASN A 31 -9.45 -1.08 -3.33
CA ASN A 31 -10.26 -2.11 -3.98
C ASN A 31 -11.08 -1.56 -5.15
N ILE A 32 -11.63 -0.36 -4.99
CA ILE A 32 -12.36 0.30 -6.08
C ILE A 32 -11.42 0.56 -7.26
N LEU A 33 -10.21 1.03 -6.99
CA LEU A 33 -9.23 1.30 -8.04
C LEU A 33 -8.73 0.02 -8.72
N MET A 34 -8.79 -1.11 -8.04
CA MET A 34 -8.49 -2.40 -8.66
C MET A 34 -9.51 -2.76 -9.74
N GLU A 35 -10.69 -2.16 -9.71
CA GLU A 35 -11.71 -2.36 -10.75
C GLU A 35 -11.42 -1.54 -12.01
N GLY A 36 -10.50 -0.59 -11.94
CA GLY A 36 -10.11 0.25 -13.06
C GLY A 36 -10.03 1.72 -12.69
N VAL A 37 -9.89 2.55 -13.70
CA VAL A 37 -9.73 4.00 -13.54
C VAL A 37 -11.01 4.62 -12.98
N GLN A 38 -10.86 5.52 -12.02
CA GLN A 38 -11.98 6.19 -11.35
C GLN A 38 -11.67 7.68 -11.19
N CYS A 39 -12.72 8.52 -11.24
CA CYS A 39 -12.59 9.90 -10.81
C CYS A 39 -12.99 10.03 -9.34
N ASN A 40 -12.65 11.17 -8.72
CA ASN A 40 -13.00 11.41 -7.31
C ASN A 40 -14.50 11.25 -7.05
N CYS A 41 -15.31 11.72 -7.98
CA CYS A 41 -16.78 11.68 -7.82
C CYS A 41 -17.31 10.26 -7.74
N GLU A 42 -16.79 9.37 -8.55
CA GLU A 42 -17.21 7.97 -8.55
C GLU A 42 -16.88 7.29 -7.23
N ILE A 43 -15.68 7.53 -6.73
CA ILE A 43 -15.24 6.95 -5.47
C ILE A 43 -16.08 7.51 -4.30
N ALA A 44 -16.26 8.83 -4.29
CA ALA A 44 -17.03 9.50 -3.25
C ALA A 44 -18.47 8.98 -3.20
N GLU A 45 -19.09 8.84 -4.36
CA GLU A 45 -20.45 8.34 -4.46
C GLU A 45 -20.58 6.92 -3.93
N ARG A 46 -19.64 6.05 -4.28
CA ARG A 46 -19.69 4.65 -3.86
C ARG A 46 -19.48 4.48 -2.36
N LEU A 47 -18.68 5.34 -1.74
CA LEU A 47 -18.33 5.21 -0.32
C LEU A 47 -19.13 6.13 0.59
N GLY A 48 -19.85 7.11 0.02
CA GLY A 48 -20.57 8.09 0.81
C GLY A 48 -19.65 9.07 1.54
N PHE A 49 -18.46 9.31 1.03
CA PHE A 49 -17.48 10.22 1.61
C PHE A 49 -17.49 11.56 0.90
N SER A 50 -17.05 12.61 1.59
CA SER A 50 -16.85 13.91 0.95
C SER A 50 -15.70 13.85 -0.05
N LEU A 51 -15.73 14.73 -1.04
CA LEU A 51 -14.63 14.84 -2.02
C LEU A 51 -13.31 15.17 -1.33
N SER A 52 -13.37 15.99 -0.30
CA SER A 52 -12.21 16.39 0.49
C SER A 52 -11.54 15.19 1.16
N LEU A 53 -12.35 14.32 1.74
CA LEU A 53 -11.84 13.11 2.41
C LEU A 53 -11.25 12.13 1.40
N ILE A 54 -11.93 11.96 0.27
CA ILE A 54 -11.41 11.10 -0.81
C ILE A 54 -10.05 11.62 -1.30
N SER A 55 -9.95 12.93 -1.52
CA SER A 55 -8.70 13.56 -1.96
C SER A 55 -7.57 13.33 -0.96
N HIS A 56 -7.88 13.40 0.34
CA HIS A 56 -6.90 13.13 1.38
C HIS A 56 -6.40 11.69 1.32
N HIS A 57 -7.31 10.74 1.23
CA HIS A 57 -6.94 9.31 1.18
C HIS A 57 -6.16 8.97 -0.10
N LEU A 58 -6.56 9.54 -1.23
CA LEU A 58 -5.83 9.33 -2.49
C LEU A 58 -4.41 9.89 -2.40
N ARG A 59 -4.25 11.04 -1.74
CA ARG A 59 -2.92 11.63 -1.54
C ARG A 59 -2.02 10.69 -0.73
N VAL A 60 -2.54 10.11 0.34
CA VAL A 60 -1.78 9.15 1.16
C VAL A 60 -1.35 7.94 0.32
N LEU A 61 -2.26 7.38 -0.46
CA LEU A 61 -1.96 6.25 -1.32
C LEU A 61 -0.97 6.62 -2.44
N HIS A 62 -1.07 7.84 -2.95
CA HIS A 62 -0.16 8.35 -3.95
C HIS A 62 1.26 8.51 -3.39
N GLU A 63 1.38 9.02 -2.18
CA GLU A 63 2.68 9.23 -1.53
C GLU A 63 3.46 7.93 -1.31
N VAL A 64 2.76 6.82 -1.11
CA VAL A 64 3.43 5.52 -0.96
C VAL A 64 3.57 4.76 -2.29
N GLY A 65 3.21 5.41 -3.40
CA GLY A 65 3.43 4.86 -4.74
C GLY A 65 2.45 3.81 -5.21
N LEU A 66 1.28 3.70 -4.60
CA LEU A 66 0.27 2.71 -5.00
C LEU A 66 -0.75 3.25 -5.99
N VAL A 67 -0.91 4.56 -6.04
CA VAL A 67 -1.89 5.22 -6.89
C VAL A 67 -1.20 6.26 -7.76
N GLN A 68 -1.62 6.37 -8.99
CA GLN A 68 -1.19 7.42 -9.90
C GLN A 68 -2.42 8.19 -10.37
N SER A 69 -2.21 9.42 -10.80
CA SER A 69 -3.28 10.30 -11.20
C SER A 69 -2.93 10.99 -12.51
N GLU A 70 -3.94 11.25 -13.32
CA GLU A 70 -3.78 11.88 -14.62
C GLU A 70 -4.92 12.86 -14.85
N ARG A 71 -4.57 14.06 -15.33
CA ARG A 71 -5.59 15.04 -15.70
C ARG A 71 -6.11 14.75 -17.08
N ASP A 72 -7.41 15.01 -17.28
CA ASP A 72 -8.01 14.88 -18.59
C ASP A 72 -7.31 15.83 -19.56
N ALA A 73 -7.02 15.34 -20.76
CA ALA A 73 -6.30 16.11 -21.79
C ALA A 73 -7.08 17.33 -22.28
N GLN A 74 -8.41 17.27 -22.25
CA GLN A 74 -9.27 18.33 -22.76
C GLN A 74 -9.82 19.23 -21.67
N ASP A 75 -10.00 18.70 -20.47
CA ASP A 75 -10.53 19.47 -19.34
C ASP A 75 -9.78 19.11 -18.07
N ALA A 76 -8.80 19.93 -17.70
CA ALA A 76 -7.91 19.69 -16.58
C ALA A 76 -8.61 19.69 -15.20
N ARG A 77 -9.90 20.02 -15.14
CA ARG A 77 -10.68 19.92 -13.91
C ARG A 77 -10.95 18.46 -13.54
N TRP A 78 -10.89 17.57 -14.52
CA TRP A 78 -11.10 16.14 -14.31
C TRP A 78 -9.78 15.44 -14.06
N ILE A 79 -9.71 14.75 -12.94
CA ILE A 79 -8.53 13.97 -12.57
C ILE A 79 -8.97 12.53 -12.41
N TYR A 80 -8.25 11.63 -13.05
CA TYR A 80 -8.50 10.20 -13.01
C TYR A 80 -7.41 9.50 -12.20
N HIS A 81 -7.82 8.56 -11.38
CA HIS A 81 -6.91 7.81 -10.51
C HIS A 81 -6.88 6.35 -10.92
N SER A 82 -5.73 5.75 -10.83
CA SER A 82 -5.55 4.33 -11.14
C SER A 82 -4.46 3.74 -10.26
N ILE A 83 -4.42 2.43 -10.23
CA ILE A 83 -3.35 1.74 -9.50
C ILE A 83 -2.04 1.91 -10.26
N ASP A 84 -1.00 2.27 -9.53
CA ASP A 84 0.37 2.29 -10.07
C ASP A 84 0.87 0.84 -10.10
N ARG A 85 0.97 0.28 -11.31
CA ARG A 85 1.31 -1.13 -11.48
C ARG A 85 2.71 -1.46 -10.97
N GLU A 86 3.66 -0.55 -11.12
CA GLU A 86 5.01 -0.75 -10.59
C GLU A 86 5.01 -0.75 -9.07
N GLY A 87 4.27 0.20 -8.47
CA GLY A 87 4.13 0.25 -7.02
C GLY A 87 3.47 -1.00 -6.47
N LEU A 88 2.43 -1.46 -7.15
CA LEU A 88 1.76 -2.71 -6.77
C LEU A 88 2.71 -3.90 -6.84
N ALA A 89 3.49 -4.01 -7.92
CA ALA A 89 4.44 -5.10 -8.08
C ALA A 89 5.51 -5.10 -6.99
N ARG A 90 6.02 -3.91 -6.63
CA ARG A 90 7.01 -3.80 -5.55
C ARG A 90 6.44 -4.22 -4.21
N LEU A 91 5.22 -3.80 -3.92
CA LEU A 91 4.54 -4.21 -2.69
C LEU A 91 4.32 -5.71 -2.66
N ASN A 92 3.84 -6.26 -3.77
CA ASN A 92 3.59 -7.70 -3.86
C ASN A 92 4.88 -8.50 -3.65
N ALA A 93 5.98 -8.08 -4.23
CA ALA A 93 7.26 -8.73 -4.05
C ALA A 93 7.72 -8.67 -2.59
N ALA A 94 7.58 -7.51 -1.96
CA ALA A 94 7.95 -7.32 -0.55
C ALA A 94 7.09 -8.18 0.37
N MET A 95 5.78 -8.25 0.11
CA MET A 95 4.86 -9.05 0.92
C MET A 95 5.13 -10.55 0.73
N THR A 96 5.39 -10.97 -0.47
CA THR A 96 5.71 -12.37 -0.76
C THR A 96 6.98 -12.79 0.00
N ALA A 97 8.00 -11.94 -0.01
CA ALA A 97 9.23 -12.21 0.72
C ALA A 97 9.00 -12.18 2.23
N LEU A 98 8.20 -11.24 2.72
CA LEU A 98 7.93 -11.10 4.15
C LEU A 98 7.21 -12.32 4.71
N LEU A 99 6.24 -12.83 3.97
CA LEU A 99 5.33 -13.88 4.44
C LEU A 99 5.76 -15.28 4.01
N ASP A 100 6.98 -15.44 3.54
CA ASP A 100 7.50 -16.73 3.10
C ASP A 100 7.75 -17.63 4.31
N ALA A 101 6.99 -18.73 4.38
CA ALA A 101 7.11 -19.70 5.48
C ALA A 101 8.50 -20.34 5.58
N ASN A 102 9.23 -20.37 4.47
CA ASN A 102 10.59 -20.92 4.46
C ASN A 102 11.59 -20.07 5.25
N ARG A 103 11.20 -18.87 5.64
CA ARG A 103 12.04 -18.01 6.49
C ARG A 103 12.04 -18.42 7.95
N ILE A 104 11.07 -19.25 8.36
CA ILE A 104 10.97 -19.68 9.75
C ILE A 104 12.19 -20.53 10.09
N GLN A 105 12.91 -20.12 11.13
CA GLN A 105 14.11 -20.81 11.55
C GLN A 105 13.79 -21.88 12.59
N GLN A 106 14.51 -23.00 12.53
CA GLN A 106 14.40 -24.04 13.55
C GLN A 106 15.35 -23.74 14.70
N ARG A 107 15.05 -22.66 15.37
CA ARG A 107 15.86 -22.20 16.48
C ARG A 107 15.08 -22.34 17.78
N LEU A 108 15.70 -22.90 18.77
CA LEU A 108 15.11 -22.98 20.10
C LEU A 108 15.49 -21.73 20.91
N PRO A 109 14.62 -21.32 21.86
CA PRO A 109 14.94 -20.15 22.67
C PRO A 109 16.19 -20.41 23.51
N SER A 110 17.01 -19.37 23.70
CA SER A 110 18.21 -19.46 24.50
C SER A 110 17.94 -19.30 26.00
N CYS A 111 16.72 -18.92 26.37
CA CYS A 111 16.33 -18.86 27.78
C CYS A 111 15.07 -19.70 27.98
N GLY A 112 14.91 -20.18 29.21
CA GLY A 112 13.80 -21.02 29.62
C GLY A 112 13.77 -21.12 31.13
N PRO A 113 12.96 -22.01 31.72
CA PRO A 113 12.91 -22.17 33.16
C PRO A 113 14.30 -22.49 33.70
N GLY A 114 14.81 -21.61 34.58
CA GLY A 114 16.11 -21.76 35.21
C GLY A 114 17.29 -21.23 34.42
N ASN A 115 17.10 -20.74 33.18
CA ASN A 115 18.19 -20.31 32.31
C ASN A 115 18.02 -18.91 31.71
N CYS A 116 17.00 -18.18 32.09
CA CYS A 116 16.77 -16.86 31.50
C CYS A 116 17.59 -15.81 32.26
N ARG A 117 18.37 -15.02 31.52
CA ARG A 117 19.16 -13.93 32.10
C ARG A 117 18.44 -12.60 32.06
N THR A 118 17.42 -12.46 31.21
CA THR A 118 16.75 -11.18 30.94
C THR A 118 15.24 -11.25 31.11
N CYS A 119 14.72 -12.37 31.46
CA CYS A 119 13.28 -12.56 31.64
C CYS A 119 12.75 -12.02 32.96
#